data_bb84c03ffd701cf2d051e95341627f08
#
_entry.id   bb84c03ffd701cf2d051e95341627f08
#
_cell.length_a   1.000
_cell.length_b   1.000
_cell.length_c   1.000
_cell.angle_alpha   90.00
_cell.angle_beta   90.00
_cell.angle_gamma   90.00
#
_symmetry.space_group_name_H-M   'P 1'
#
loop_
_entity.id
_entity.type
_entity.pdbx_description
1 polymer ?
#
loop_
_entity_poly.entity_id
_entity_poly.type
_entity_poly.pdbx_seq_one_letter_code
_entity_poly.pdbx_strand_id
1 'polypeptide(L)'
;MRRALRRASDAVNLNTDEISVLLSARDEELTQLCEAAARVRDAGLIELGRPGVITYSPKVFIPLTRLCRDRCHYCTFATTPNHLPAAYLEIS
;
A
#
# COMPACT_ATOMS: atom_id res chain seq x y z
N MET A 1 6.44 7.64 20.24
CA MET A 1 5.40 6.69 19.92
C MET A 1 4.05 7.03 20.55
N ARG A 2 3.81 6.91 21.88
CA ARG A 2 2.49 7.10 22.53
C ARG A 2 1.74 8.39 22.16
N ARG A 3 2.44 9.53 22.07
CA ARG A 3 1.82 10.80 21.67
C ARG A 3 1.30 10.75 20.23
N ALA A 4 2.12 10.22 19.30
CA ALA A 4 1.74 10.11 17.91
C ALA A 4 0.56 9.14 17.70
N LEU A 5 0.55 8.00 18.40
CA LEU A 5 -0.57 7.06 18.39
C LEU A 5 -1.87 7.70 18.90
N ARG A 6 -1.82 8.48 19.99
CA ARG A 6 -3.01 9.16 20.49
C ARG A 6 -3.54 10.18 19.48
N ARG A 7 -2.68 11.00 18.89
CA ARG A 7 -3.07 11.96 17.86
C ARG A 7 -3.68 11.27 16.63
N ALA A 8 -3.07 10.16 16.20
CA ALA A 8 -3.62 9.33 15.12
C ALA A 8 -5.01 8.79 15.46
N SER A 9 -5.19 8.30 16.69
CA SER A 9 -6.49 7.80 17.17
C SER A 9 -7.57 8.89 17.26
N ASP A 10 -7.18 10.12 17.54
CA ASP A 10 -8.06 11.29 17.62
C ASP A 10 -8.33 11.92 16.24
N ALA A 11 -7.90 11.26 15.15
CA ALA A 11 -7.99 11.73 13.76
C ALA A 11 -7.37 13.13 13.54
N VAL A 12 -6.38 13.49 14.34
CA VAL A 12 -5.63 14.76 14.19
C VAL A 12 -4.56 14.60 13.13
N ASN A 13 -4.45 15.60 12.25
CA ASN A 13 -3.40 15.62 11.23
C ASN A 13 -2.01 15.45 11.86
N LEU A 14 -1.27 14.48 11.35
CA LEU A 14 0.08 14.15 11.80
C LEU A 14 1.11 14.93 10.97
N ASN A 15 2.19 15.36 11.61
CA ASN A 15 3.35 15.89 10.91
C ASN A 15 4.31 14.76 10.49
N THR A 16 5.31 15.11 9.68
CA THR A 16 6.28 14.15 9.15
C THR A 16 7.05 13.38 10.23
N ASP A 17 7.40 14.05 11.33
CA ASP A 17 8.13 13.40 12.43
C ASP A 17 7.25 12.39 13.15
N GLU A 18 5.98 12.74 13.39
CA GLU A 18 5.01 11.83 13.98
C GLU A 18 4.75 10.61 13.09
N ILE A 19 4.64 10.81 11.76
CA ILE A 19 4.50 9.73 10.79
C ILE A 19 5.75 8.83 10.81
N SER A 20 6.95 9.40 10.80
CA SER A 20 8.20 8.65 10.86
C SER A 20 8.30 7.78 12.12
N VAL A 21 7.87 8.32 13.26
CA VAL A 21 7.80 7.58 14.52
C VAL A 21 6.80 6.42 14.42
N LEU A 22 5.62 6.63 13.83
CA LEU A 22 4.61 5.57 13.67
C LEU A 22 5.06 4.47 12.71
N LEU A 23 5.81 4.80 11.65
CA LEU A 23 6.37 3.81 10.73
C LEU A 23 7.42 2.89 11.39
N SER A 24 7.97 3.28 12.52
CA SER A 24 8.88 2.44 13.31
C SER A 24 8.19 1.53 14.34
N ALA A 25 6.85 1.56 14.42
CA ALA A 25 6.07 0.76 15.36
C ALA A 25 6.35 -0.75 15.19
N ARG A 26 6.43 -1.47 16.31
CA ARG A 26 6.62 -2.92 16.39
C ARG A 26 5.74 -3.50 17.50
N ASP A 27 5.51 -4.78 17.43
CA ASP A 27 4.79 -5.54 18.45
C ASP A 27 3.48 -4.89 18.89
N GLU A 28 3.32 -4.61 20.16
CA GLU A 28 2.13 -3.99 20.74
C GLU A 28 1.83 -2.60 20.14
N GLU A 29 2.85 -1.80 19.84
CA GLU A 29 2.68 -0.49 19.23
C GLU A 29 2.14 -0.60 17.79
N LEU A 30 2.55 -1.62 17.04
CA LEU A 30 2.01 -1.91 15.72
C LEU A 30 0.54 -2.33 15.80
N THR A 31 0.16 -3.15 16.78
CA THR A 31 -1.23 -3.53 17.01
C THR A 31 -2.10 -2.28 17.27
N GLN A 32 -1.66 -1.40 18.16
CA GLN A 32 -2.37 -0.15 18.45
C GLN A 32 -2.46 0.78 17.23
N LEU A 33 -1.42 0.82 16.38
CA LEU A 33 -1.43 1.57 15.14
C LEU A 33 -2.45 1.02 14.14
N CYS A 34 -2.51 -0.30 13.99
CA CYS A 34 -3.50 -0.97 13.13
C CYS A 34 -4.94 -0.72 13.61
N GLU A 35 -5.18 -0.75 14.92
CA GLU A 35 -6.49 -0.42 15.49
C GLU A 35 -6.88 1.03 15.25
N ALA A 36 -5.93 1.98 15.37
CA ALA A 36 -6.18 3.39 15.06
C ALA A 36 -6.52 3.57 13.58
N ALA A 37 -5.77 2.92 12.67
CA ALA A 37 -6.04 2.95 11.24
C ALA A 37 -7.40 2.34 10.88
N ALA A 38 -7.78 1.24 11.55
CA ALA A 38 -9.09 0.63 11.36
C ALA A 38 -10.24 1.59 11.76
N ARG A 39 -10.10 2.30 12.87
CA ARG A 39 -11.11 3.30 13.30
C ARG A 39 -11.27 4.44 12.29
N VAL A 40 -10.16 4.97 11.76
CA VAL A 40 -10.18 6.03 10.74
C VAL A 40 -10.86 5.53 9.46
N ARG A 41 -10.52 4.33 9.00
CA ARG A 41 -11.18 3.69 7.86
C ARG A 41 -12.69 3.55 8.08
N ASP A 42 -13.09 3.02 9.24
CA ASP A 42 -14.49 2.74 9.52
C ASP A 42 -15.31 4.03 9.60
N ALA A 43 -14.75 5.10 10.18
CA ALA A 43 -15.37 6.42 10.18
C ALA A 43 -15.59 6.93 8.73
N GLY A 44 -14.60 6.84 7.87
CA GLY A 44 -14.72 7.23 6.47
C GLY A 44 -15.73 6.38 5.68
N LEU A 45 -15.83 5.08 5.97
CA LEU A 45 -16.83 4.21 5.35
C LEU A 45 -18.27 4.56 5.80
N ILE A 46 -18.44 4.95 7.05
CA ILE A 46 -19.74 5.42 7.57
C ILE A 46 -20.15 6.71 6.86
N GLU A 47 -19.26 7.67 6.72
CA GLU A 47 -19.53 8.93 5.99
C GLU A 47 -19.92 8.69 4.54
N LEU A 48 -19.34 7.70 3.90
CA LEU A 48 -19.66 7.29 2.52
C LEU A 48 -20.93 6.41 2.41
N GLY A 49 -21.63 6.15 3.51
CA GLY A 49 -22.80 5.27 3.53
C GLY A 49 -22.48 3.80 3.22
N ARG A 50 -21.25 3.36 3.45
CA ARG A 50 -20.77 1.99 3.18
C ARG A 50 -20.13 1.32 4.42
N PRO A 51 -20.81 1.30 5.57
CA PRO A 51 -20.23 0.74 6.77
C PRO A 51 -19.89 -0.76 6.57
N GLY A 52 -18.70 -1.16 7.00
CA GLY A 52 -18.26 -2.56 6.94
C GLY A 52 -17.94 -3.10 5.54
N VAL A 53 -17.98 -2.27 4.49
CA VAL A 53 -17.66 -2.71 3.11
C VAL A 53 -16.17 -2.61 2.86
N ILE A 54 -15.54 -3.74 2.57
CA ILE A 54 -14.15 -3.82 2.09
C ILE A 54 -14.19 -4.39 0.68
N THR A 55 -13.64 -3.65 -0.28
CA THR A 55 -13.53 -4.10 -1.66
C THR A 55 -12.19 -4.77 -1.91
N TYR A 56 -12.17 -5.76 -2.77
CA TYR A 56 -10.95 -6.39 -3.26
C TYR A 56 -11.05 -6.61 -4.78
N SER A 57 -9.91 -6.73 -5.43
CA SER A 57 -9.85 -7.00 -6.85
C SER A 57 -9.31 -8.41 -7.08
N PRO A 58 -10.13 -9.39 -7.49
CA PRO A 58 -9.68 -10.75 -7.77
C PRO A 58 -8.98 -10.80 -9.13
N LYS A 59 -7.85 -10.11 -9.24
CA LYS A 59 -7.05 -10.06 -10.47
C LYS A 59 -5.72 -10.74 -10.26
N VAL A 60 -5.29 -11.49 -11.27
CA VAL A 60 -3.94 -12.02 -11.36
C VAL A 60 -3.19 -11.22 -12.44
N PHE A 61 -2.01 -10.73 -12.10
CA PHE A 61 -1.11 -10.11 -13.06
C PHE A 61 -0.30 -11.18 -13.75
N ILE A 62 -0.54 -11.36 -15.04
CA ILE A 62 0.26 -12.26 -15.88
C ILE A 62 1.10 -11.39 -16.82
N PRO A 63 2.40 -11.20 -16.54
CA PRO A 63 3.28 -10.39 -17.38
C PRO A 63 3.65 -11.18 -18.65
N LEU A 64 2.85 -11.03 -19.71
CA LEU A 64 3.08 -11.70 -20.99
C LEU A 64 4.41 -11.34 -21.61
N THR A 65 4.90 -10.11 -21.38
CA THR A 65 6.20 -9.65 -21.83
C THR A 65 6.77 -8.59 -20.90
N ARG A 66 8.08 -8.49 -20.84
CA ARG A 66 8.81 -7.41 -20.17
C ARG A 66 9.35 -6.37 -21.16
N LEU A 67 9.11 -6.57 -22.46
CA LEU A 67 9.46 -5.59 -23.47
C LEU A 67 8.61 -4.35 -23.36
N CYS A 68 9.24 -3.17 -23.29
CA CYS A 68 8.57 -1.88 -23.29
C CYS A 68 9.42 -0.84 -24.02
N ARG A 69 8.79 0.05 -24.78
CA ARG A 69 9.47 1.16 -25.44
C ARG A 69 9.70 2.35 -24.51
N ASP A 70 8.94 2.42 -23.43
CA ASP A 70 9.03 3.53 -22.48
C ASP A 70 10.13 3.28 -21.45
N ARG A 71 10.72 4.37 -20.97
CA ARG A 71 11.71 4.38 -19.90
C ARG A 71 11.17 5.17 -18.71
N CYS A 72 10.22 4.58 -18.01
CA CYS A 72 9.62 5.20 -16.85
C CYS A 72 10.51 5.02 -15.62
N HIS A 73 10.77 6.09 -14.88
CA HIS A 73 11.54 6.02 -13.62
C HIS A 73 10.83 5.20 -12.53
N TYR A 74 9.53 5.04 -12.64
CA TYR A 74 8.72 4.25 -11.71
C TYR A 74 8.72 2.75 -12.02
N CYS A 75 8.81 2.36 -13.30
CA CYS A 75 8.62 0.98 -13.75
C CYS A 75 9.89 0.14 -13.56
N THR A 76 9.79 -0.94 -12.81
CA THR A 76 10.85 -1.94 -12.62
C THR A 76 10.68 -3.20 -13.48
N PHE A 77 9.60 -3.30 -14.26
CA PHE A 77 9.29 -4.47 -15.10
C PHE A 77 9.96 -4.41 -16.49
N ALA A 78 10.09 -3.21 -17.06
CA ALA A 78 10.61 -3.03 -18.39
C ALA A 78 12.08 -3.47 -18.48
N THR A 79 12.40 -4.22 -19.50
CA THR A 79 13.76 -4.69 -19.78
C THR A 79 14.02 -4.62 -21.27
N THR A 80 15.28 -4.36 -21.64
CA THR A 80 15.70 -4.33 -23.05
C THR A 80 15.81 -5.74 -23.62
N PRO A 81 15.60 -5.94 -24.92
CA PRO A 81 15.63 -7.25 -25.55
C PRO A 81 16.91 -8.06 -25.25
N ASN A 82 18.05 -7.39 -25.19
CA ASN A 82 19.35 -8.03 -24.96
C ASN A 82 19.52 -8.65 -23.55
N HIS A 83 18.63 -8.31 -22.61
CA HIS A 83 18.69 -8.80 -21.23
C HIS A 83 17.55 -9.78 -20.91
N LEU A 84 16.74 -10.15 -21.90
CA LEU A 84 15.65 -11.10 -21.73
C LEU A 84 16.03 -12.46 -22.31
N PRO A 85 15.91 -13.55 -21.54
CA PRO A 85 16.08 -14.90 -22.05
C PRO A 85 14.99 -15.29 -23.06
N ALA A 86 13.78 -14.73 -22.89
CA ALA A 86 12.66 -14.86 -23.81
C ALA A 86 11.85 -13.54 -23.85
N ALA A 87 11.40 -13.15 -25.04
CA ALA A 87 10.66 -11.91 -25.24
C ALA A 87 9.23 -11.98 -24.66
N TYR A 88 8.63 -13.16 -24.66
CA TYR A 88 7.26 -13.43 -24.22
C TYR A 88 7.20 -14.64 -23.32
N LEU A 89 6.18 -14.69 -22.47
CA LEU A 89 5.86 -15.88 -21.68
C LEU A 89 5.34 -16.97 -22.61
N GLU A 90 5.96 -18.15 -22.57
CA GLU A 90 5.47 -19.33 -23.27
C GLU A 90 4.49 -20.10 -22.40
N ILE A 91 3.40 -20.57 -23.01
CA ILE A 91 2.42 -21.45 -22.36
C ILE A 91 2.89 -22.87 -22.64
N SER A 92 3.37 -23.56 -21.61
CA SER A 92 3.73 -24.97 -21.65
C SER A 92 2.55 -25.87 -21.31
#